data_57511062230e751fb4213b08faf4b149
#
_entry.id   57511062230e751fb4213b08faf4b149
#
_cell.length_a   1.000
_cell.length_b   1.000
_cell.length_c   1.000
_cell.angle_alpha   90.00
_cell.angle_beta   90.00
_cell.angle_gamma   90.00
#
_symmetry.space_group_name_H-M   'P 1'
#
loop_
_entity.id
_entity.type
_entity.pdbx_description
1 polymer ?
#
loop_
_entity_poly.entity_id
_entity_poly.type
_entity_poly.pdbx_seq_one_letter_code
_entity_poly.pdbx_strand_id
1 'polypeptide(L)'
;NIPDEPSRFEGKYAVIAPHASAHAKYWMNPGGWQAVIDYLNNRGYKVVMITSEKLGDPWHDSKLGGTLKGVIDKTGGHIDLMDRIIDIKHASLFIGLGSGLSWLSWAVGTPTILISGFSYPVSEFGDCYRLFTPDTQNTCNGCFNRHWLNPGDWEWCPDHKDTPRHFECSKTITTEMVIDGIKHYLPEEQQKVEEVIEEVKKKSFLGKFF
;
A
#
# COMPACT_ATOMS: atom_id res chain seq x y z
N ASN A 1 -10.40 -14.63 17.63
CA ASN A 1 -11.59 -14.01 16.99
C ASN A 1 -11.27 -12.54 16.68
N ILE A 2 -11.62 -12.09 15.48
CA ILE A 2 -11.51 -10.67 15.12
C ILE A 2 -12.58 -9.91 15.93
N PRO A 3 -12.23 -8.78 16.59
CA PRO A 3 -13.20 -8.00 17.35
C PRO A 3 -14.34 -7.50 16.45
N ASP A 4 -15.55 -7.50 17.00
CA ASP A 4 -16.72 -6.91 16.34
C ASP A 4 -17.00 -5.50 16.89
N GLU A 5 -15.96 -4.67 16.85
CA GLU A 5 -16.04 -3.27 17.26
C GLU A 5 -16.31 -2.37 16.04
N PRO A 6 -17.01 -1.24 16.22
CA PRO A 6 -17.27 -0.29 15.13
C PRO A 6 -15.98 0.42 14.69
N SER A 7 -16.04 1.01 13.49
CA SER A 7 -14.97 1.88 13.00
C SER A 7 -14.67 3.03 13.96
N ARG A 8 -13.39 3.33 14.15
CA ARG A 8 -12.90 4.45 14.97
C ARG A 8 -12.81 5.76 14.19
N PHE A 9 -13.02 5.69 12.88
CA PHE A 9 -12.96 6.85 11.99
C PHE A 9 -14.30 7.02 11.28
N GLU A 10 -14.80 8.24 11.28
CA GLU A 10 -15.99 8.60 10.52
C GLU A 10 -15.69 8.74 9.02
N GLY A 11 -16.58 8.23 8.18
CA GLY A 11 -16.50 8.33 6.72
C GLY A 11 -15.52 7.33 6.10
N LYS A 12 -15.24 7.53 4.81
CA LYS A 12 -14.34 6.68 4.04
C LYS A 12 -12.88 6.96 4.41
N TYR A 13 -12.08 5.93 4.60
CA TYR A 13 -10.66 6.08 4.83
C TYR A 13 -9.83 4.94 4.24
N ALA A 14 -8.59 5.23 3.95
CA ALA A 14 -7.57 4.26 3.61
C ALA A 14 -6.49 4.23 4.70
N VAL A 15 -5.91 3.06 4.93
CA VAL A 15 -4.78 2.89 5.84
C VAL A 15 -3.49 2.76 5.04
N ILE A 16 -2.44 3.46 5.47
CA ILE A 16 -1.10 3.31 4.92
C ILE A 16 -0.10 2.85 5.98
N ALA A 17 0.83 1.96 5.60
CA ALA A 17 1.91 1.49 6.44
C ALA A 17 3.26 1.60 5.68
N PRO A 18 3.88 2.80 5.66
CA PRO A 18 5.03 3.09 4.80
C PRO A 18 6.38 2.65 5.37
N HIS A 19 6.45 2.23 6.62
CA HIS A 19 7.68 1.80 7.27
C HIS A 19 7.85 0.28 7.32
N ALA A 20 9.07 -0.17 7.39
CA ALA A 20 9.44 -1.57 7.53
C ALA A 20 10.73 -1.76 8.32
N SER A 21 11.00 -2.98 8.76
CA SER A 21 12.17 -3.35 9.56
C SER A 21 13.48 -3.49 8.78
N ALA A 22 13.46 -3.28 7.46
CA ALA A 22 14.65 -3.31 6.60
C ALA A 22 14.49 -2.27 5.49
N HIS A 23 15.56 -1.55 5.15
CA HIS A 23 15.54 -0.49 4.13
C HIS A 23 15.13 -1.03 2.76
N ALA A 24 15.59 -2.22 2.40
CA ALA A 24 15.22 -2.88 1.15
C ALA A 24 13.71 -3.10 0.95
N LYS A 25 12.90 -3.01 2.02
CA LYS A 25 11.44 -3.11 1.94
C LYS A 25 10.76 -1.77 1.70
N TYR A 26 11.44 -0.65 1.97
CA TYR A 26 10.84 0.68 1.78
C TYR A 26 10.53 0.94 0.31
N TRP A 27 9.42 1.62 0.07
CA TRP A 27 9.13 2.14 -1.25
C TRP A 27 9.90 3.44 -1.47
N MET A 28 10.91 3.38 -2.33
CA MET A 28 11.90 4.44 -2.54
C MET A 28 11.60 5.28 -3.79
N ASN A 29 10.34 5.43 -4.16
CA ASN A 29 9.93 6.37 -5.19
C ASN A 29 9.86 7.79 -4.58
N PRO A 30 10.68 8.76 -5.03
CA PRO A 30 10.71 10.10 -4.44
C PRO A 30 9.34 10.78 -4.51
N GLY A 31 8.81 11.19 -3.35
CA GLY A 31 7.49 11.82 -3.24
C GLY A 31 6.28 10.88 -3.46
N GLY A 32 6.51 9.59 -3.74
CA GLY A 32 5.46 8.64 -4.06
C GLY A 32 4.40 8.53 -2.96
N TRP A 33 4.80 8.37 -1.71
CA TRP A 33 3.85 8.31 -0.58
C TRP A 33 3.01 9.58 -0.46
N GLN A 34 3.62 10.76 -0.59
CA GLN A 34 2.88 12.02 -0.51
C GLN A 34 1.88 12.14 -1.66
N ALA A 35 2.27 11.80 -2.88
CA ALA A 35 1.37 11.83 -4.03
C ALA A 35 0.18 10.87 -3.88
N VAL A 36 0.41 9.68 -3.31
CA VAL A 36 -0.66 8.72 -2.99
C VAL A 36 -1.62 9.27 -1.94
N ILE A 37 -1.09 9.89 -0.88
CA ILE A 37 -1.90 10.54 0.16
C ILE A 37 -2.76 11.66 -0.44
N ASP A 38 -2.15 12.53 -1.23
CA ASP A 38 -2.85 13.65 -1.88
C ASP A 38 -3.94 13.14 -2.84
N TYR A 39 -3.65 12.09 -3.61
CA TYR A 39 -4.63 11.46 -4.49
C TYR A 39 -5.85 10.92 -3.72
N LEU A 40 -5.64 10.22 -2.61
CA LEU A 40 -6.71 9.70 -1.78
C LEU A 40 -7.53 10.81 -1.11
N ASN A 41 -6.85 11.82 -0.54
CA ASN A 41 -7.50 12.97 0.09
C ASN A 41 -8.37 13.75 -0.91
N ASN A 42 -7.87 13.99 -2.13
CA ASN A 42 -8.62 14.67 -3.20
C ASN A 42 -9.88 13.90 -3.63
N ARG A 43 -9.92 12.59 -3.38
CA ARG A 43 -11.10 11.73 -3.61
C ARG A 43 -12.00 11.58 -2.38
N GLY A 44 -11.76 12.36 -1.33
CA GLY A 44 -12.55 12.37 -0.11
C GLY A 44 -12.31 11.21 0.85
N TYR A 45 -11.19 10.48 0.68
CA TYR A 45 -10.75 9.48 1.65
C TYR A 45 -9.83 10.12 2.68
N LYS A 46 -10.11 9.92 3.95
CA LYS A 46 -9.12 10.19 5.00
C LYS A 46 -7.99 9.18 4.88
N VAL A 47 -6.76 9.59 5.12
CA VAL A 47 -5.61 8.67 5.12
C VAL A 47 -5.11 8.50 6.55
N VAL A 48 -5.16 7.28 7.06
CA VAL A 48 -4.68 6.91 8.40
C VAL A 48 -3.33 6.24 8.25
N MET A 49 -2.30 6.83 8.83
CA MET A 49 -0.95 6.26 8.83
C MET A 49 -0.71 5.46 10.10
N ILE A 50 -0.38 4.19 9.94
CA ILE A 50 -0.06 3.28 11.05
C ILE A 50 1.35 2.72 10.89
N THR A 51 2.12 2.74 11.97
CA THR A 51 3.46 2.12 12.05
C THR A 51 3.97 2.20 13.48
N SER A 52 5.01 1.45 13.83
CA SER A 52 5.73 1.56 15.09
C SER A 52 6.63 2.79 15.14
N GLU A 53 7.18 3.20 14.02
CA GLU A 53 8.03 4.37 13.87
C GLU A 53 7.16 5.63 13.94
N LYS A 54 7.61 6.63 14.71
CA LYS A 54 6.84 7.85 14.90
C LYS A 54 6.95 8.79 13.70
N LEU A 55 5.82 9.29 13.23
CA LEU A 55 5.77 10.36 12.22
C LEU A 55 6.45 11.62 12.78
N GLY A 56 7.29 12.26 11.99
CA GLY A 56 8.12 13.39 12.41
C GLY A 56 9.49 12.99 12.95
N ASP A 57 9.81 11.69 12.99
CA ASP A 57 11.18 11.25 13.25
C ASP A 57 12.06 11.50 12.02
N PRO A 58 13.09 12.38 12.12
CA PRO A 58 13.85 12.80 10.94
C PRO A 58 14.56 11.67 10.22
N TRP A 59 14.95 10.61 10.93
CA TRP A 59 15.64 9.47 10.32
C TRP A 59 14.67 8.61 9.50
N HIS A 60 13.52 8.28 10.08
CA HIS A 60 12.50 7.50 9.37
C HIS A 60 11.85 8.29 8.24
N ASP A 61 11.51 9.55 8.48
CA ASP A 61 10.90 10.43 7.47
C ASP A 61 11.82 10.65 6.26
N SER A 62 13.15 10.70 6.48
CA SER A 62 14.11 10.84 5.37
C SER A 62 14.00 9.68 4.34
N LYS A 63 13.59 8.50 4.79
CA LYS A 63 13.39 7.32 3.93
C LYS A 63 12.10 7.39 3.10
N LEU A 64 11.17 8.25 3.51
CA LEU A 64 9.91 8.50 2.80
C LEU A 64 9.97 9.75 1.90
N GLY A 65 11.11 10.43 1.87
CA GLY A 65 11.29 11.71 1.16
C GLY A 65 10.85 12.93 1.97
N GLY A 66 10.62 12.77 3.28
CA GLY A 66 10.24 13.82 4.22
C GLY A 66 9.03 13.43 5.05
N THR A 67 8.67 14.32 5.99
CA THR A 67 7.49 14.12 6.85
C THR A 67 6.20 14.18 6.01
N LEU A 68 5.43 13.11 6.01
CA LEU A 68 4.18 12.99 5.27
C LEU A 68 3.10 13.89 5.88
N LYS A 69 2.33 14.55 5.01
CA LYS A 69 1.27 15.49 5.38
C LYS A 69 -0.11 14.97 4.93
N GLY A 70 -1.17 15.48 5.55
CA GLY A 70 -2.55 15.11 5.17
C GLY A 70 -2.94 13.72 5.66
N VAL A 71 -2.30 13.22 6.69
CA VAL A 71 -2.61 11.94 7.32
C VAL A 71 -3.16 12.11 8.74
N ILE A 72 -4.00 11.17 9.16
CA ILE A 72 -4.34 10.97 10.57
C ILE A 72 -3.21 10.12 11.16
N ASP A 73 -2.44 10.72 12.06
CA ASP A 73 -1.29 10.08 12.69
C ASP A 73 -1.73 9.07 13.76
N LYS A 74 -1.47 7.80 13.49
CA LYS A 74 -1.61 6.68 14.42
C LYS A 74 -0.27 5.93 14.53
N THR A 75 0.83 6.67 14.46
CA THR A 75 2.19 6.14 14.48
C THR A 75 2.83 6.21 15.87
N GLY A 76 3.88 5.45 16.05
CA GLY A 76 4.67 5.43 17.29
C GLY A 76 3.97 4.76 18.47
N GLY A 77 4.74 4.57 19.55
CA GLY A 77 4.24 4.03 20.80
C GLY A 77 3.89 2.54 20.77
N HIS A 78 3.53 2.04 21.94
CA HIS A 78 3.00 0.68 22.09
C HIS A 78 1.49 0.72 21.82
N ILE A 79 1.10 0.43 20.58
CA ILE A 79 -0.31 0.35 20.20
C ILE A 79 -0.71 -1.12 20.19
N ASP A 80 -1.82 -1.43 20.83
CA ASP A 80 -2.36 -2.78 20.89
C ASP A 80 -2.62 -3.29 19.47
N LEU A 81 -2.26 -4.54 19.22
CA LEU A 81 -2.51 -5.20 17.94
C LEU A 81 -4.00 -5.24 17.61
N MET A 82 -4.87 -5.37 18.61
CA MET A 82 -6.32 -5.36 18.43
C MET A 82 -6.81 -4.01 17.92
N ASP A 83 -6.21 -2.90 18.37
CA ASP A 83 -6.49 -1.57 17.85
C ASP A 83 -6.14 -1.47 16.36
N ARG A 84 -5.00 -2.03 15.95
CA ARG A 84 -4.60 -2.10 14.54
C ARG A 84 -5.55 -2.94 13.70
N ILE A 85 -6.03 -4.06 14.24
CA ILE A 85 -7.03 -4.90 13.59
C ILE A 85 -8.29 -4.10 13.27
N ILE A 86 -8.81 -3.34 14.23
CA ILE A 86 -10.02 -2.53 14.05
C ILE A 86 -9.78 -1.41 13.04
N ASP A 87 -8.65 -0.70 13.15
CA ASP A 87 -8.29 0.38 12.24
C ASP A 87 -8.19 -0.11 10.79
N ILE A 88 -7.69 -1.33 10.57
CA ILE A 88 -7.53 -1.93 9.24
C ILE A 88 -8.84 -2.54 8.74
N LYS A 89 -9.57 -3.29 9.60
CA LYS A 89 -10.79 -4.03 9.24
C LYS A 89 -11.85 -3.15 8.56
N HIS A 90 -11.99 -1.91 8.99
CA HIS A 90 -12.99 -0.99 8.48
C HIS A 90 -12.48 -0.03 7.40
N ALA A 91 -11.21 -0.14 7.03
CA ALA A 91 -10.64 0.66 5.95
C ALA A 91 -11.19 0.25 4.59
N SER A 92 -11.42 1.22 3.71
CA SER A 92 -11.78 0.95 2.32
C SER A 92 -10.62 0.32 1.53
N LEU A 93 -9.39 0.58 1.97
CA LEU A 93 -8.16 0.12 1.33
C LEU A 93 -7.00 0.17 2.32
N PHE A 94 -6.10 -0.79 2.21
CA PHE A 94 -4.79 -0.78 2.86
C PHE A 94 -3.68 -0.71 1.81
N ILE A 95 -2.68 0.13 2.03
CA ILE A 95 -1.48 0.23 1.18
C ILE A 95 -0.25 0.05 2.07
N GLY A 96 0.55 -0.96 1.80
CA GLY A 96 1.71 -1.25 2.63
C GLY A 96 2.81 -2.02 1.93
N LEU A 97 3.83 -2.33 2.71
CA LEU A 97 5.04 -3.04 2.31
C LEU A 97 4.95 -4.52 2.72
N GLY A 98 5.87 -5.36 2.27
CA GLY A 98 5.99 -6.76 2.71
C GLY A 98 6.31 -6.86 4.22
N SER A 99 5.32 -6.62 5.07
CA SER A 99 5.44 -6.53 6.53
C SER A 99 4.24 -7.14 7.26
N GLY A 100 4.34 -7.28 8.59
CA GLY A 100 3.27 -7.84 9.42
C GLY A 100 1.92 -7.13 9.31
N LEU A 101 1.89 -5.79 9.11
CA LEU A 101 0.65 -5.04 8.95
C LEU A 101 -0.07 -5.38 7.65
N SER A 102 0.64 -5.68 6.57
CA SER A 102 0.04 -6.15 5.32
C SER A 102 -0.58 -7.55 5.48
N TRP A 103 0.09 -8.44 6.21
CA TRP A 103 -0.47 -9.75 6.56
C TRP A 103 -1.72 -9.62 7.43
N LEU A 104 -1.73 -8.64 8.34
CA LEU A 104 -2.89 -8.35 9.16
C LEU A 104 -4.07 -7.84 8.31
N SER A 105 -3.81 -6.96 7.36
CA SER A 105 -4.81 -6.46 6.41
C SER A 105 -5.44 -7.59 5.61
N TRP A 106 -4.62 -8.48 5.07
CA TRP A 106 -5.10 -9.68 4.38
C TRP A 106 -5.95 -10.55 5.31
N ALA A 107 -5.51 -10.80 6.53
CA ALA A 107 -6.19 -11.66 7.50
C ALA A 107 -7.58 -11.15 7.92
N VAL A 108 -7.81 -9.83 7.88
CA VAL A 108 -9.11 -9.23 8.19
C VAL A 108 -9.97 -8.98 6.94
N GLY A 109 -9.46 -9.33 5.75
CA GLY A 109 -10.20 -9.22 4.48
C GLY A 109 -10.26 -7.81 3.89
N THR A 110 -9.37 -6.89 4.31
CA THR A 110 -9.32 -5.54 3.75
C THR A 110 -8.62 -5.57 2.39
N PRO A 111 -9.20 -4.93 1.33
CA PRO A 111 -8.52 -4.77 0.06
C PRO A 111 -7.11 -4.23 0.25
N THR A 112 -6.10 -4.91 -0.29
CA THR A 112 -4.70 -4.61 0.00
C THR A 112 -3.89 -4.36 -1.25
N ILE A 113 -3.21 -3.21 -1.32
CA ILE A 113 -2.13 -2.94 -2.26
C ILE A 113 -0.81 -3.25 -1.53
N LEU A 114 -0.06 -4.20 -2.07
CA LEU A 114 1.20 -4.65 -1.52
C LEU A 114 2.36 -4.20 -2.41
N ILE A 115 3.17 -3.27 -1.93
CA ILE A 115 4.40 -2.83 -2.60
C ILE A 115 5.50 -3.81 -2.24
N SER A 116 5.95 -4.60 -3.23
CA SER A 116 6.79 -5.76 -3.00
C SER A 116 7.80 -5.97 -4.12
N GLY A 117 9.04 -5.54 -3.95
CA GLY A 117 10.18 -5.91 -4.81
C GLY A 117 11.20 -6.75 -4.05
N PHE A 118 11.16 -6.70 -2.73
CA PHE A 118 12.07 -7.38 -1.83
C PHE A 118 11.86 -8.90 -1.77
N SER A 119 10.62 -9.37 -1.87
CA SER A 119 10.22 -10.77 -1.77
C SER A 119 9.57 -11.26 -3.06
N TYR A 120 9.63 -12.57 -3.32
CA TYR A 120 8.80 -13.21 -4.35
C TYR A 120 7.39 -13.50 -3.81
N PRO A 121 6.39 -13.59 -4.72
CA PRO A 121 5.00 -13.89 -4.35
C PRO A 121 4.82 -15.17 -3.50
N VAL A 122 5.71 -16.13 -3.66
CA VAL A 122 5.66 -17.41 -2.92
C VAL A 122 5.79 -17.25 -1.40
N SER A 123 6.38 -16.16 -0.93
CA SER A 123 6.54 -15.86 0.50
C SER A 123 5.55 -14.82 1.04
N GLU A 124 4.53 -14.49 0.25
CA GLU A 124 3.52 -13.51 0.60
C GLU A 124 2.12 -14.04 0.29
N PHE A 125 1.08 -13.38 0.80
CA PHE A 125 -0.31 -13.76 0.53
C PHE A 125 -0.73 -13.45 -0.92
N GLY A 126 -1.70 -14.20 -1.46
CA GLY A 126 -2.11 -14.14 -2.86
C GLY A 126 -3.15 -13.05 -3.16
N ASP A 127 -4.13 -12.88 -2.27
CA ASP A 127 -5.30 -12.03 -2.51
C ASP A 127 -4.98 -10.56 -2.24
N CYS A 128 -4.20 -9.93 -3.15
CA CYS A 128 -3.84 -8.52 -3.07
C CYS A 128 -3.49 -7.97 -4.46
N TYR A 129 -3.54 -6.65 -4.59
CA TYR A 129 -2.95 -5.97 -5.74
C TYR A 129 -1.45 -5.79 -5.49
N ARG A 130 -0.68 -6.74 -5.99
CA ARG A 130 0.78 -6.77 -5.80
C ARG A 130 1.48 -5.90 -6.81
N LEU A 131 2.34 -5.02 -6.32
CA LEU A 131 3.19 -4.15 -7.12
C LEU A 131 4.64 -4.61 -7.04
N PHE A 132 5.18 -4.96 -8.16
CA PHE A 132 6.61 -5.20 -8.36
C PHE A 132 6.95 -4.93 -9.84
N THR A 133 8.19 -4.59 -10.12
CA THR A 133 8.64 -4.44 -11.50
C THR A 133 9.12 -5.80 -12.00
N PRO A 134 8.59 -6.32 -13.11
CA PRO A 134 8.98 -7.62 -13.63
C PRO A 134 10.49 -7.69 -13.98
N ASP A 135 11.12 -8.84 -13.76
CA ASP A 135 12.52 -9.10 -14.11
C ASP A 135 12.81 -8.90 -15.62
N THR A 136 11.77 -9.00 -16.45
CA THR A 136 11.83 -8.71 -17.90
C THR A 136 12.27 -7.29 -18.25
N GLN A 137 12.23 -6.37 -17.28
CA GLN A 137 12.70 -4.98 -17.39
C GLN A 137 14.12 -4.79 -16.85
N ASN A 138 14.91 -5.86 -16.71
CA ASN A 138 16.23 -5.84 -16.07
C ASN A 138 16.25 -5.35 -14.63
N THR A 139 15.14 -5.47 -13.92
CA THR A 139 15.01 -5.13 -12.50
C THR A 139 15.17 -6.38 -11.66
N CYS A 140 16.08 -6.38 -10.71
CA CYS A 140 16.20 -7.50 -9.79
C CYS A 140 15.09 -7.46 -8.73
N ASN A 141 14.60 -8.63 -8.33
CA ASN A 141 13.58 -8.79 -7.31
C ASN A 141 13.90 -10.01 -6.43
N GLY A 142 13.18 -10.13 -5.31
CA GLY A 142 13.14 -11.35 -4.51
C GLY A 142 14.44 -11.67 -3.78
N CYS A 143 15.24 -10.68 -3.40
CA CYS A 143 16.49 -10.90 -2.66
C CYS A 143 16.26 -11.69 -1.37
N PHE A 144 15.14 -11.46 -0.68
CA PHE A 144 14.77 -12.20 0.53
C PHE A 144 14.67 -13.72 0.30
N ASN A 145 14.25 -14.14 -0.88
CA ASN A 145 14.09 -15.55 -1.23
C ASN A 145 15.35 -16.18 -1.83
N ARG A 146 16.31 -15.36 -2.30
CA ARG A 146 17.51 -15.83 -3.02
C ARG A 146 18.77 -15.79 -2.17
N HIS A 147 18.81 -14.90 -1.18
CA HIS A 147 20.01 -14.65 -0.39
C HIS A 147 19.68 -14.74 1.10
N TRP A 148 20.71 -15.07 1.90
CA TRP A 148 20.58 -15.05 3.35
C TRP A 148 20.54 -13.61 3.84
N LEU A 149 19.43 -13.22 4.49
CA LEU A 149 19.26 -11.88 5.04
C LEU A 149 20.30 -11.58 6.12
N ASN A 150 21.03 -10.48 5.99
CA ASN A 150 21.86 -9.93 7.06
C ASN A 150 21.08 -8.84 7.82
N PRO A 151 20.51 -9.14 9.00
CA PRO A 151 19.70 -8.16 9.75
C PRO A 151 20.54 -7.03 10.34
N GLY A 152 21.87 -7.17 10.37
CA GLY A 152 22.80 -6.13 10.82
C GLY A 152 23.18 -5.11 9.74
N ASP A 153 22.80 -5.37 8.49
CA ASP A 153 23.08 -4.47 7.36
C ASP A 153 21.79 -3.76 6.94
N TRP A 154 21.60 -2.52 7.39
CA TRP A 154 20.45 -1.71 7.03
C TRP A 154 20.35 -1.46 5.51
N GLU A 155 21.49 -1.29 4.85
CA GLU A 155 21.60 -1.08 3.38
C GLU A 155 21.73 -2.40 2.60
N TRP A 156 21.18 -3.50 3.16
CA TRP A 156 21.30 -4.83 2.58
C TRP A 156 20.64 -4.91 1.19
N CYS A 157 21.46 -5.01 0.18
CA CYS A 157 21.11 -5.22 -1.23
C CYS A 157 22.18 -6.13 -1.85
N PRO A 158 22.08 -7.47 -1.70
CA PRO A 158 23.19 -8.38 -1.93
C PRO A 158 23.74 -8.35 -3.36
N ASP A 159 22.88 -8.07 -4.37
CA ASP A 159 23.31 -8.06 -5.76
C ASP A 159 23.80 -6.68 -6.22
N HIS A 160 23.34 -5.57 -5.62
CA HIS A 160 23.54 -4.23 -6.16
C HIS A 160 23.89 -3.16 -5.11
N LYS A 161 24.29 -3.56 -3.90
CA LYS A 161 24.74 -2.59 -2.90
C LYS A 161 25.89 -1.73 -3.47
N ASP A 162 25.86 -0.45 -3.18
CA ASP A 162 26.85 0.55 -3.59
C ASP A 162 27.02 0.71 -5.12
N THR A 163 26.01 0.29 -5.89
CA THR A 163 25.94 0.51 -7.33
C THR A 163 24.77 1.44 -7.70
N PRO A 164 24.69 1.98 -8.93
CA PRO A 164 23.53 2.72 -9.40
C PRO A 164 22.21 1.93 -9.35
N ARG A 165 22.27 0.61 -9.30
CA ARG A 165 21.12 -0.29 -9.21
C ARG A 165 20.69 -0.59 -7.77
N HIS A 166 21.34 0.00 -6.77
CA HIS A 166 21.01 -0.21 -5.36
C HIS A 166 19.52 0.08 -5.10
N PHE A 167 18.81 -0.92 -4.57
CA PHE A 167 17.36 -0.91 -4.32
C PHE A 167 16.49 -0.62 -5.57
N GLU A 168 16.94 -0.98 -6.76
CA GLU A 168 16.15 -0.74 -7.98
C GLU A 168 14.78 -1.40 -7.95
N CYS A 169 14.63 -2.57 -7.32
CA CYS A 169 13.37 -3.28 -7.14
C CYS A 169 12.28 -2.43 -6.47
N SER A 170 12.68 -1.47 -5.66
CA SER A 170 11.78 -0.54 -4.99
C SER A 170 11.65 0.80 -5.71
N LYS A 171 12.75 1.30 -6.28
CA LYS A 171 12.80 2.58 -7.01
C LYS A 171 12.00 2.57 -8.30
N THR A 172 11.88 1.41 -8.94
CA THR A 172 11.17 1.24 -10.22
C THR A 172 9.65 1.10 -10.08
N ILE A 173 9.14 0.86 -8.87
CA ILE A 173 7.70 0.90 -8.61
C ILE A 173 7.28 2.37 -8.61
N THR A 174 6.50 2.78 -9.61
CA THR A 174 6.12 4.19 -9.79
C THR A 174 4.86 4.56 -9.01
N THR A 175 4.63 5.85 -8.83
CA THR A 175 3.41 6.37 -8.20
C THR A 175 2.18 5.99 -9.00
N GLU A 176 2.26 6.01 -10.34
CA GLU A 176 1.17 5.63 -11.25
C GLU A 176 0.76 4.17 -11.02
N MET A 177 1.70 3.25 -10.82
CA MET A 177 1.39 1.85 -10.52
C MET A 177 0.57 1.72 -9.23
N VAL A 178 0.90 2.49 -8.20
CA VAL A 178 0.14 2.50 -6.94
C VAL A 178 -1.25 3.11 -7.15
N ILE A 179 -1.35 4.21 -7.89
CA ILE A 179 -2.63 4.86 -8.22
C ILE A 179 -3.53 3.92 -9.03
N ASP A 180 -2.99 3.16 -9.97
CA ASP A 180 -3.76 2.17 -10.72
C ASP A 180 -4.28 1.05 -9.82
N GLY A 181 -3.49 0.61 -8.83
CA GLY A 181 -3.97 -0.28 -7.77
C GLY A 181 -5.10 0.32 -6.93
N ILE A 182 -5.02 1.63 -6.63
CA ILE A 182 -6.10 2.34 -5.93
C ILE A 182 -7.36 2.36 -6.80
N LYS A 183 -7.26 2.69 -8.07
CA LYS A 183 -8.40 2.70 -9.01
C LYS A 183 -9.04 1.32 -9.17
N HIS A 184 -8.23 0.26 -9.13
CA HIS A 184 -8.72 -1.12 -9.20
C HIS A 184 -9.71 -1.43 -8.06
N TYR A 185 -9.39 -1.05 -6.84
CA TYR A 185 -10.27 -1.30 -5.68
C TYR A 185 -11.28 -0.19 -5.43
N LEU A 186 -10.94 1.02 -5.79
CA LEU A 186 -11.74 2.22 -5.58
C LEU A 186 -11.92 2.94 -6.92
N PRO A 187 -12.76 2.42 -7.85
CA PRO A 187 -12.98 3.04 -9.15
C PRO A 187 -13.57 4.45 -9.01
N GLU A 188 -13.32 5.31 -9.98
CA GLU A 188 -13.83 6.68 -9.98
C GLU A 188 -15.38 6.69 -10.12
N GLU A 189 -16.03 7.61 -9.42
CA GLU A 189 -17.51 7.70 -9.43
C GLU A 189 -18.07 7.97 -10.83
N GLN A 190 -17.31 8.65 -11.69
CA GLN A 190 -17.69 8.88 -13.09
C GLN A 190 -17.83 7.58 -13.89
N GLN A 191 -16.94 6.62 -13.71
CA GLN A 191 -17.07 5.31 -14.36
C GLN A 191 -18.32 4.57 -13.90
N LYS A 192 -18.67 4.66 -12.60
CA LYS A 192 -19.93 4.05 -12.10
C LYS A 192 -21.18 4.72 -12.70
N VAL A 193 -21.15 6.03 -12.87
CA VAL A 193 -22.27 6.78 -13.49
C VAL A 193 -22.41 6.40 -14.96
N GLU A 194 -21.30 6.27 -15.70
CA GLU A 194 -21.32 5.85 -17.10
C GLU A 194 -21.81 4.41 -17.26
N GLU A 195 -21.35 3.48 -16.41
CA GLU A 195 -21.83 2.09 -16.38
C GLU A 195 -23.34 2.01 -16.09
N VAL A 196 -23.82 2.77 -15.12
CA VAL A 196 -25.25 2.84 -14.78
C VAL A 196 -26.05 3.44 -15.94
N ILE A 197 -25.56 4.49 -16.59
CA ILE A 197 -26.20 5.10 -17.76
C ILE A 197 -26.24 4.09 -18.90
N GLU A 198 -25.21 3.32 -19.15
CA GLU A 198 -25.17 2.31 -20.20
C GLU A 198 -26.13 1.14 -19.93
N GLU A 199 -26.21 0.68 -18.67
CA GLU A 199 -27.20 -0.32 -18.25
C GLU A 199 -28.65 0.18 -18.43
N VAL A 200 -28.94 1.42 -18.04
CA VAL A 200 -30.25 2.02 -18.18
C VAL A 200 -30.62 2.14 -19.66
N LYS A 201 -29.67 2.56 -20.50
CA LYS A 201 -29.87 2.62 -21.96
C LYS A 201 -30.15 1.23 -22.56
N LYS A 202 -29.40 0.19 -22.16
CA LYS A 202 -29.63 -1.20 -22.61
C LYS A 202 -31.02 -1.71 -22.19
N LYS A 203 -31.44 -1.48 -20.94
CA LYS A 203 -32.77 -1.87 -20.44
C LYS A 203 -33.90 -1.13 -21.17
N SER A 204 -33.75 0.17 -21.42
CA SER A 204 -34.72 0.98 -22.19
C SER A 204 -34.84 0.57 -23.65
N PHE A 205 -33.76 0.11 -24.26
CA PHE A 205 -33.77 -0.42 -25.64
C PHE A 205 -34.48 -1.76 -25.72
N LEU A 206 -34.26 -2.67 -24.80
CA LEU A 206 -34.93 -3.97 -24.77
C LEU A 206 -36.45 -3.86 -24.45
N GLY A 207 -36.85 -2.88 -23.62
CA GLY A 207 -38.24 -2.64 -23.29
C GLY A 207 -39.10 -2.05 -24.43
N LYS A 208 -38.48 -1.69 -25.56
CA LYS A 208 -39.22 -1.19 -26.77
C LYS A 208 -39.55 -2.31 -27.76
N PHE A 209 -39.15 -3.54 -27.50
CA PHE A 209 -39.38 -4.69 -28.38
C PHE A 209 -40.37 -5.72 -27.79
N PHE A 210 -40.98 -5.37 -26.69
CA PHE A 210 -42.09 -6.11 -26.07
C PHE A 210 -43.26 -5.11 -25.82
#